data_e76c8ace6a81007bd0f7cb6894d0fac6
#
_entry.id   e76c8ace6a81007bd0f7cb6894d0fac6
#
_cell.length_a   1.000
_cell.length_b   1.000
_cell.length_c   1.000
_cell.angle_alpha   90.00
_cell.angle_beta   90.00
_cell.angle_gamma   90.00
#
_symmetry.space_group_name_H-M   'P 1'
#
loop_
_entity.id
_entity.type
_entity.pdbx_description
1 polymer ?
#
loop_
_entity_poly.entity_id
_entity_poly.type
_entity_poly.pdbx_seq_one_letter_code
_entity_poly.pdbx_strand_id
1 'polypeptide(L)'
;GALAPFIRPIELSAKNVSLPDVLKYTIEKIEDLRNVDLAVIVEENYPFRPAGLLSKLIYNIIEGGYDTVCASVIEERSIWLDTKEQISAIGDNKMKPRNIKPEKIHINLFGLGAVTYVDNIKNDRILENKIGLSPVPKYPYSFQIDEKDQQ
;
A
#
# COMPACT_ATOMS: atom_id res chain seq x y z
N GLY A 1 -16.71 -0.62 -16.70
CA GLY A 1 -16.06 -1.73 -15.99
C GLY A 1 -14.56 -1.73 -16.19
N ALA A 2 -13.83 -2.53 -15.43
CA ALA A 2 -12.40 -2.69 -15.61
C ALA A 2 -12.09 -3.42 -16.93
N LEU A 3 -10.99 -3.06 -17.56
CA LEU A 3 -10.50 -3.75 -18.75
C LEU A 3 -9.47 -4.81 -18.32
N ALA A 4 -9.56 -6.00 -18.90
CA ALA A 4 -8.54 -7.04 -18.79
C ALA A 4 -7.84 -7.19 -20.15
N PRO A 5 -6.83 -6.34 -20.46
CA PRO A 5 -6.28 -6.23 -21.80
C PRO A 5 -5.48 -7.46 -22.22
N PHE A 6 -5.06 -8.30 -21.28
CA PHE A 6 -4.34 -9.54 -21.52
C PHE A 6 -4.57 -10.56 -20.39
N ILE A 7 -4.24 -11.81 -20.66
CA ILE A 7 -4.18 -12.86 -19.64
C ILE A 7 -2.76 -12.88 -19.08
N ARG A 8 -2.64 -12.78 -17.75
CA ARG A 8 -1.34 -12.87 -17.07
C ARG A 8 -0.76 -14.27 -17.27
N PRO A 9 0.53 -14.41 -17.65
CA PRO A 9 1.20 -15.70 -17.76
C PRO A 9 1.15 -16.47 -16.45
N ILE A 10 1.12 -17.80 -16.54
CA ILE A 10 1.02 -18.67 -15.36
C ILE A 10 2.24 -18.53 -14.45
N GLU A 11 3.40 -18.25 -15.01
CA GLU A 11 4.66 -18.01 -14.31
C GLU A 11 4.55 -16.80 -13.37
N LEU A 12 3.85 -15.74 -13.80
CA LEU A 12 3.58 -14.54 -13.01
C LEU A 12 2.38 -14.68 -12.06
N SER A 13 1.72 -15.83 -12.06
CA SER A 13 0.60 -16.14 -11.16
C SER A 13 1.02 -17.06 -10.01
N ALA A 14 2.29 -17.46 -9.95
CA ALA A 14 2.81 -18.29 -8.87
C ALA A 14 2.91 -17.51 -7.54
N LYS A 15 2.74 -18.21 -6.41
CA LYS A 15 2.70 -17.60 -5.05
C LYS A 15 3.99 -16.85 -4.64
N ASN A 16 5.11 -17.16 -5.29
CA ASN A 16 6.42 -16.57 -5.02
C ASN A 16 6.78 -15.41 -5.94
N VAL A 17 5.89 -14.99 -6.82
CA VAL A 17 6.13 -13.85 -7.71
C VAL A 17 5.87 -12.55 -6.97
N SER A 18 6.80 -11.62 -7.09
CA SER A 18 6.69 -10.32 -6.46
C SER A 18 5.67 -9.42 -7.19
N LEU A 19 5.00 -8.55 -6.44
CA LEU A 19 4.12 -7.55 -7.04
C LEU A 19 4.85 -6.65 -8.06
N PRO A 20 6.07 -6.15 -7.80
CA PRO A 20 6.83 -5.39 -8.79
C PRO A 20 7.01 -6.09 -10.12
N ASP A 21 7.27 -7.40 -10.15
CA ASP A 21 7.43 -8.16 -11.39
C ASP A 21 6.15 -8.19 -12.22
N VAL A 22 5.00 -8.37 -11.55
CA VAL A 22 3.68 -8.33 -12.19
C VAL A 22 3.40 -6.94 -12.77
N LEU A 23 3.73 -5.89 -12.02
CA LEU A 23 3.51 -4.50 -12.45
C LEU A 23 4.41 -4.13 -13.64
N LYS A 24 5.70 -4.51 -13.62
CA LYS A 24 6.63 -4.32 -14.75
C LYS A 24 6.10 -4.98 -16.01
N TYR A 25 5.73 -6.26 -15.92
CA TYR A 25 5.15 -6.97 -17.05
C TYR A 25 3.89 -6.27 -17.58
N THR A 26 3.02 -5.79 -16.69
CA THR A 26 1.80 -5.07 -17.08
C THR A 26 2.12 -3.79 -17.84
N ILE A 27 3.07 -3.00 -17.36
CA ILE A 27 3.50 -1.76 -18.00
C ILE A 27 4.10 -2.04 -19.38
N GLU A 28 4.90 -3.08 -19.54
CA GLU A 28 5.52 -3.45 -20.82
C GLU A 28 4.50 -3.94 -21.86
N LYS A 29 3.44 -4.64 -21.41
CA LYS A 29 2.41 -5.21 -22.30
C LYS A 29 1.40 -4.19 -22.80
N ILE A 30 1.15 -3.13 -22.06
CA ILE A 30 0.17 -2.12 -22.45
C ILE A 30 0.92 -0.97 -23.14
N GLU A 31 0.91 -0.95 -24.45
CA GLU A 31 1.63 0.08 -25.24
C GLU A 31 1.22 1.51 -24.89
N ASP A 32 -0.05 1.73 -24.59
CA ASP A 32 -0.60 3.03 -24.19
C ASP A 32 -0.03 3.54 -22.86
N LEU A 33 0.58 2.68 -22.02
CA LEU A 33 1.19 3.08 -20.75
C LEU A 33 2.60 3.65 -20.88
N ARG A 34 3.17 3.71 -22.07
CA ARG A 34 4.52 4.28 -22.27
C ARG A 34 4.62 5.76 -21.90
N ASN A 35 3.50 6.47 -21.95
CA ASN A 35 3.39 7.90 -21.62
C ASN A 35 2.68 8.15 -20.29
N VAL A 36 2.61 7.14 -19.41
CA VAL A 36 1.98 7.26 -18.10
C VAL A 36 3.06 7.45 -17.05
N ASP A 37 2.93 8.51 -16.27
CA ASP A 37 3.88 8.83 -15.19
C ASP A 37 3.54 8.14 -13.89
N LEU A 38 2.25 7.98 -13.58
CA LEU A 38 1.74 7.46 -12.31
C LEU A 38 0.97 6.16 -12.50
N ALA A 39 1.21 5.21 -11.60
CA ALA A 39 0.42 3.99 -11.46
C ALA A 39 -0.38 4.04 -10.15
N VAL A 40 -1.66 3.68 -10.24
CA VAL A 40 -2.53 3.48 -9.08
C VAL A 40 -2.72 1.99 -8.87
N ILE A 41 -2.32 1.52 -7.70
CA ILE A 41 -2.34 0.10 -7.35
C ILE A 41 -3.47 -0.13 -6.35
N VAL A 42 -4.32 -1.11 -6.64
CA VAL A 42 -5.44 -1.53 -5.79
C VAL A 42 -5.55 -3.05 -5.83
N GLU A 43 -5.88 -3.65 -4.70
CA GLU A 43 -6.07 -5.09 -4.57
C GLU A 43 -7.56 -5.41 -4.30
N GLU A 44 -8.01 -6.54 -4.79
CA GLU A 44 -9.39 -7.02 -4.69
C GLU A 44 -9.78 -7.45 -3.28
N ASN A 45 -8.82 -7.80 -2.45
CA ASN A 45 -9.03 -8.25 -1.08
C ASN A 45 -9.46 -7.12 -0.11
N TYR A 46 -9.53 -5.87 -0.56
CA TYR A 46 -10.11 -4.75 0.17
C TYR A 46 -11.51 -4.41 -0.36
N PRO A 47 -12.59 -5.01 0.18
CA PRO A 47 -13.95 -4.83 -0.34
C PRO A 47 -14.52 -3.43 -0.08
N PHE A 48 -14.02 -2.74 0.93
CA PHE A 48 -14.45 -1.40 1.28
C PHE A 48 -13.36 -0.39 0.95
N ARG A 49 -13.69 0.59 0.11
CA ARG A 49 -12.78 1.68 -0.24
C ARG A 49 -13.50 3.02 -0.09
N PRO A 50 -12.92 4.00 0.62
CA PRO A 50 -13.55 5.32 0.76
C PRO A 50 -13.73 5.99 -0.60
N ALA A 51 -14.87 6.60 -0.81
CA ALA A 51 -15.09 7.43 -2.00
C ALA A 51 -14.02 8.54 -2.06
N GLY A 52 -13.48 8.79 -3.25
CA GLY A 52 -12.44 9.80 -3.48
C GLY A 52 -11.05 9.47 -2.95
N LEU A 53 -10.82 8.29 -2.37
CA LEU A 53 -9.50 7.90 -1.84
C LEU A 53 -8.42 8.01 -2.92
N LEU A 54 -8.62 7.38 -4.08
CA LEU A 54 -7.61 7.33 -5.13
C LEU A 54 -7.26 8.71 -5.65
N SER A 55 -8.26 9.58 -5.84
CA SER A 55 -8.04 10.98 -6.23
C SER A 55 -7.23 11.75 -5.17
N LYS A 56 -7.50 11.48 -3.89
CA LYS A 56 -6.74 12.08 -2.79
C LYS A 56 -5.28 11.59 -2.77
N LEU A 57 -5.03 10.32 -3.04
CA LEU A 57 -3.66 9.78 -3.11
C LEU A 57 -2.90 10.41 -4.29
N ILE A 58 -3.53 10.53 -5.47
CA ILE A 58 -2.95 11.19 -6.64
C ILE A 58 -2.63 12.66 -6.32
N TYR A 59 -3.57 13.38 -5.72
CA TYR A 59 -3.33 14.75 -5.29
C TYR A 59 -2.14 14.86 -4.34
N ASN A 60 -2.08 13.97 -3.34
CA ASN A 60 -1.02 13.99 -2.33
C ASN A 60 0.37 13.69 -2.92
N ILE A 61 0.49 12.80 -3.91
CA ILE A 61 1.79 12.51 -4.53
C ILE A 61 2.31 13.72 -5.31
N ILE A 62 1.43 14.40 -6.05
CA ILE A 62 1.79 15.56 -6.88
C ILE A 62 2.16 16.75 -5.98
N GLU A 63 1.26 17.15 -5.08
CA GLU A 63 1.44 18.34 -4.26
C GLU A 63 2.45 18.15 -3.11
N GLY A 64 2.54 16.94 -2.57
CA GLY A 64 3.44 16.62 -1.45
C GLY A 64 4.86 16.30 -1.88
N GLY A 65 5.13 16.13 -3.17
CA GLY A 65 6.42 15.75 -3.71
C GLY A 65 6.93 14.43 -3.11
N TYR A 66 6.04 13.46 -3.00
CA TYR A 66 6.36 12.10 -2.57
C TYR A 66 6.69 11.22 -3.77
N ASP A 67 7.50 10.19 -3.56
CA ASP A 67 7.81 9.18 -4.57
C ASP A 67 6.72 8.10 -4.67
N THR A 68 6.10 7.80 -3.52
CA THR A 68 4.93 6.92 -3.40
C THR A 68 4.03 7.42 -2.30
N VAL A 69 2.71 7.31 -2.49
CA VAL A 69 1.72 7.61 -1.45
C VAL A 69 0.81 6.41 -1.26
N CYS A 70 0.65 5.96 -0.02
CA CYS A 70 -0.20 4.83 0.33
C CYS A 70 -1.33 5.23 1.27
N ALA A 71 -2.45 4.53 1.18
CA ALA A 71 -3.46 4.56 2.23
C ALA A 71 -2.89 3.96 3.51
N SER A 72 -3.30 4.48 4.65
CA SER A 72 -2.86 3.98 5.96
C SER A 72 -3.95 4.11 7.00
N VAL A 73 -3.83 3.38 8.10
CA VAL A 73 -4.57 3.65 9.33
C VAL A 73 -3.60 4.04 10.43
N ILE A 74 -4.08 4.89 11.35
CA ILE A 74 -3.31 5.23 12.54
C ILE A 74 -3.59 4.17 13.60
N GLU A 75 -2.53 3.58 14.13
CA GLU A 75 -2.58 2.68 15.26
C GLU A 75 -2.11 3.39 16.52
N GLU A 76 -2.96 3.44 17.52
CA GLU A 76 -2.69 4.09 18.81
C GLU A 76 -2.31 3.10 19.90
N ARG A 77 -2.46 1.80 19.62
CA ARG A 77 -2.10 0.74 20.56
C ARG A 77 -0.61 0.45 20.48
N SER A 78 -0.05 -0.08 21.55
CA SER A 78 1.33 -0.58 21.56
C SER A 78 1.48 -1.72 20.56
N ILE A 79 2.49 -1.62 19.70
CA ILE A 79 2.86 -2.66 18.73
C ILE A 79 4.14 -3.31 19.18
N TRP A 80 4.19 -4.62 19.12
CA TRP A 80 5.33 -5.42 19.51
C TRP A 80 5.78 -6.25 18.31
N LEU A 81 7.07 -6.22 18.05
CA LEU A 81 7.71 -7.09 17.08
C LEU A 81 8.18 -8.36 17.79
N ASP A 82 7.63 -9.50 17.38
CA ASP A 82 8.05 -10.81 17.84
C ASP A 82 9.01 -11.43 16.79
N THR A 83 10.24 -11.59 17.17
CA THR A 83 11.26 -12.30 16.38
C THR A 83 11.63 -13.60 17.07
N LYS A 84 12.31 -14.50 16.35
CA LYS A 84 12.78 -15.77 16.96
C LYS A 84 13.71 -15.56 18.16
N GLU A 85 14.33 -14.40 18.28
CA GLU A 85 15.31 -14.08 19.32
C GLU A 85 14.72 -13.28 20.47
N GLN A 86 13.78 -12.36 20.19
CA GLN A 86 13.23 -11.47 21.20
C GLN A 86 11.90 -10.83 20.78
N ILE A 87 11.15 -10.38 21.79
CA ILE A 87 10.01 -9.49 21.61
C ILE A 87 10.44 -8.08 21.95
N SER A 88 10.24 -7.12 21.03
CA SER A 88 10.58 -5.72 21.21
C SER A 88 9.43 -4.79 20.83
N ALA A 89 9.28 -3.68 21.53
CA ALA A 89 8.26 -2.69 21.21
C ALA A 89 8.69 -1.87 19.97
N ILE A 90 7.73 -1.56 19.10
CA ILE A 90 7.91 -0.61 18.02
C ILE A 90 7.50 0.77 18.54
N GLY A 91 8.42 1.73 18.44
CA GLY A 91 8.23 3.09 18.94
C GLY A 91 8.55 3.26 20.43
N ASP A 92 8.08 4.35 21.02
CA ASP A 92 8.29 4.62 22.45
C ASP A 92 7.27 3.84 23.30
N ASN A 93 7.76 2.85 24.05
CA ASN A 93 6.97 1.99 24.91
C ASN A 93 6.84 2.49 26.36
N LYS A 94 7.31 3.69 26.66
CA LYS A 94 7.19 4.28 28.00
C LYS A 94 5.74 4.61 28.32
N MET A 95 5.31 4.28 29.51
CA MET A 95 4.02 4.75 30.01
C MET A 95 4.05 6.27 30.17
N LYS A 96 3.35 6.96 29.26
CA LYS A 96 3.21 8.42 29.27
C LYS A 96 1.93 8.83 29.99
N PRO A 97 1.92 10.00 30.65
CA PRO A 97 0.68 10.57 31.16
C PRO A 97 -0.38 10.70 30.05
N ARG A 98 -1.66 10.53 30.40
CA ARG A 98 -2.79 10.53 29.44
C ARG A 98 -2.93 11.80 28.60
N ASN A 99 -2.35 12.92 29.06
CA ASN A 99 -2.34 14.20 28.36
C ASN A 99 -1.24 14.30 27.30
N ILE A 100 -0.29 13.38 27.27
CA ILE A 100 0.77 13.32 26.27
C ILE A 100 0.29 12.37 25.16
N LYS A 101 0.08 12.93 23.94
CA LYS A 101 -0.28 12.11 22.80
C LYS A 101 0.92 11.23 22.41
N PRO A 102 0.71 9.91 22.24
CA PRO A 102 1.76 9.03 21.75
C PRO A 102 2.14 9.40 20.31
N GLU A 103 3.32 8.97 19.88
CA GLU A 103 3.69 9.00 18.47
C GLU A 103 2.67 8.18 17.66
N LYS A 104 2.32 8.70 16.49
CA LYS A 104 1.39 8.01 15.60
C LYS A 104 2.13 6.93 14.84
N ILE A 105 1.69 5.70 14.97
CA ILE A 105 2.17 4.59 14.15
C ILE A 105 1.19 4.40 12.99
N HIS A 106 1.70 4.43 11.79
CA HIS A 106 0.90 4.19 10.60
C HIS A 106 1.05 2.74 10.14
N ILE A 107 -0.07 2.05 10.00
CA ILE A 107 -0.13 0.75 9.33
C ILE A 107 -0.43 1.01 7.86
N ASN A 108 0.47 0.61 6.98
CA ASN A 108 0.29 0.76 5.54
C ASN A 108 -0.80 -0.20 5.04
N LEU A 109 -1.78 0.33 4.31
CA LEU A 109 -2.83 -0.42 3.62
C LEU A 109 -2.59 -0.33 2.11
N PHE A 110 -1.47 -0.88 1.66
CA PHE A 110 -1.01 -0.76 0.28
C PHE A 110 -2.08 -1.19 -0.74
N GLY A 111 -2.70 -2.34 -0.53
CA GLY A 111 -3.74 -2.88 -1.40
C GLY A 111 -5.07 -2.10 -1.36
N LEU A 112 -5.35 -1.37 -0.28
CA LEU A 112 -6.50 -0.45 -0.24
C LEU A 112 -6.34 0.68 -1.25
N GLY A 113 -5.09 1.15 -1.45
CA GLY A 113 -4.72 2.10 -2.47
C GLY A 113 -3.30 2.60 -2.27
N ALA A 114 -2.53 2.54 -3.34
CA ALA A 114 -1.20 3.14 -3.44
C ALA A 114 -1.05 3.84 -4.78
N VAL A 115 -0.29 4.91 -4.81
CA VAL A 115 0.07 5.64 -6.03
C VAL A 115 1.58 5.82 -6.04
N THR A 116 2.22 5.48 -7.14
CA THR A 116 3.67 5.59 -7.32
C THR A 116 4.01 6.00 -8.75
N TYR A 117 5.19 6.57 -8.95
CA TYR A 117 5.69 6.81 -10.30
C TYR A 117 6.05 5.48 -10.98
N VAL A 118 5.76 5.40 -12.29
CA VAL A 118 6.08 4.21 -13.10
C VAL A 118 7.58 3.89 -13.06
N ASP A 119 8.43 4.89 -12.97
CA ASP A 119 9.87 4.70 -12.84
C ASP A 119 10.28 4.01 -11.54
N ASN A 120 9.54 4.19 -10.45
CA ASN A 120 9.78 3.45 -9.21
C ASN A 120 9.47 1.96 -9.37
N ILE A 121 8.42 1.62 -10.13
CA ILE A 121 8.09 0.23 -10.45
C ILE A 121 9.19 -0.40 -11.27
N LYS A 122 9.65 0.28 -12.34
CA LYS A 122 10.73 -0.21 -13.21
C LYS A 122 12.05 -0.48 -12.48
N ASN A 123 12.31 0.29 -11.43
CA ASN A 123 13.54 0.23 -10.64
C ASN A 123 13.41 -0.50 -9.30
N ASP A 124 12.32 -1.22 -9.04
CA ASP A 124 12.03 -1.95 -7.78
C ASP A 124 12.06 -1.10 -6.51
N ARG A 125 11.69 0.19 -6.61
CA ARG A 125 11.76 1.17 -5.52
C ARG A 125 10.40 1.70 -5.07
N ILE A 126 9.35 0.86 -5.14
CA ILE A 126 7.96 1.31 -4.86
C ILE A 126 7.80 1.84 -3.44
N LEU A 127 8.43 1.21 -2.44
CA LEU A 127 8.34 1.60 -1.03
C LEU A 127 9.69 2.11 -0.49
N GLU A 128 10.51 2.65 -1.36
CA GLU A 128 11.76 3.32 -1.01
C GLU A 128 11.60 4.83 -1.11
N ASN A 129 12.65 5.58 -0.72
CA ASN A 129 12.70 7.03 -0.80
C ASN A 129 11.61 7.75 0.03
N LYS A 130 10.99 8.80 -0.52
CA LYS A 130 10.05 9.65 0.20
C LYS A 130 8.62 9.11 0.12
N ILE A 131 8.18 8.41 1.16
CA ILE A 131 6.84 7.83 1.26
C ILE A 131 5.87 8.78 1.93
N GLY A 132 4.71 9.02 1.29
CA GLY A 132 3.57 9.70 1.87
C GLY A 132 2.54 8.69 2.39
N LEU A 133 2.00 8.94 3.59
CA LEU A 133 0.94 8.11 4.16
C LEU A 133 -0.34 8.93 4.29
N SER A 134 -1.43 8.45 3.69
CA SER A 134 -2.75 9.10 3.73
C SER A 134 -3.68 8.32 4.65
N PRO A 135 -3.91 8.80 5.88
CA PRO A 135 -4.74 8.08 6.81
C PRO A 135 -6.21 8.07 6.39
N VAL A 136 -6.84 6.91 6.58
CA VAL A 136 -8.28 6.68 6.47
C VAL A 136 -8.83 6.20 7.83
N PRO A 137 -10.15 6.30 8.09
CA PRO A 137 -10.76 5.68 9.24
C PRO A 137 -10.47 4.16 9.26
N LYS A 138 -10.22 3.61 10.46
CA LYS A 138 -9.86 2.19 10.58
C LYS A 138 -10.98 1.29 10.06
N TYR A 139 -12.22 1.52 10.47
CA TYR A 139 -13.37 0.72 10.06
C TYR A 139 -14.29 1.48 9.12
N PRO A 140 -14.79 0.80 8.06
CA PRO A 140 -14.56 -0.60 7.66
C PRO A 140 -13.32 -0.80 6.77
N TYR A 141 -12.51 0.22 6.50
CA TYR A 141 -11.52 0.25 5.41
C TYR A 141 -10.26 -0.57 5.67
N SER A 142 -9.95 -0.93 6.92
CA SER A 142 -8.85 -1.84 7.23
C SER A 142 -9.26 -3.33 7.16
N PHE A 143 -10.52 -3.61 6.80
CA PHE A 143 -10.96 -4.99 6.62
C PHE A 143 -10.38 -5.54 5.31
N GLN A 144 -9.69 -6.67 5.41
CA GLN A 144 -9.10 -7.39 4.29
C GLN A 144 -9.64 -8.82 4.30
N ILE A 145 -9.99 -9.33 3.13
CA ILE A 145 -10.42 -10.71 2.94
C ILE A 145 -9.17 -11.54 2.64
N ASP A 146 -8.82 -12.46 3.53
CA ASP A 146 -7.75 -13.41 3.30
C ASP A 146 -8.26 -14.66 2.57
N GLU A 147 -7.39 -15.32 1.78
CA GLU A 147 -7.73 -16.58 1.10
C GLU A 147 -8.22 -17.68 2.08
N LYS A 148 -7.87 -17.60 3.33
CA LYS A 148 -8.29 -18.54 4.39
C LYS A 148 -9.75 -18.35 4.82
N ASP A 149 -10.32 -17.18 4.58
CA ASP A 149 -11.70 -16.85 4.95
C ASP A 149 -12.71 -17.30 3.87
N GLN A 150 -12.23 -17.90 2.78
CA GLN A 150 -13.04 -18.38 1.66
C GLN A 150 -13.36 -19.88 1.73
N GLN A 151 -13.10 -20.54 2.87
CA GLN A 151 -13.39 -21.97 3.08
C GLN A 151 -14.67 -22.19 3.89
#